data_4118a252946fd3ad0cc56558fb21e6ba
#
_entry.id   4118a252946fd3ad0cc56558fb21e6ba
#
_cell.length_a   1.000
_cell.length_b   1.000
_cell.length_c   1.000
_cell.angle_alpha   90.00
_cell.angle_beta   90.00
_cell.angle_gamma   90.00
#
_symmetry.space_group_name_H-M   'P 1'
#
loop_
_entity.id
_entity.type
_entity.pdbx_description
1 polymer ?
#
loop_
_entity_poly.entity_id
_entity_poly.type
_entity_poly.pdbx_seq_one_letter_code
_entity_poly.pdbx_strand_id
1 'polypeptide(L)'
;MKHSMKLLESAYTLINSGLKTLEIRLFDEKRQKLNIGDTIEFSKLPDLKQKLTVEIVALLRYRSFKDLLSDFGMEYYGRPNSYPINTFLNDLYVVYPKEKEQLYGVLGIKIKLLKPDKKLA
;
A
#
# COMPACT_ATOMS: atom_id res chain seq x y z
N MET A 1 4.03 -13.49 11.50
CA MET A 1 4.14 -12.33 12.41
C MET A 1 3.09 -11.28 12.01
N LYS A 2 2.61 -10.53 12.96
CA LYS A 2 1.63 -9.47 12.73
C LYS A 2 2.30 -8.10 12.75
N HIS A 3 1.99 -7.27 11.76
CA HIS A 3 2.47 -5.89 11.67
C HIS A 3 1.30 -4.92 11.76
N SER A 4 1.56 -3.68 12.13
CA SER A 4 0.54 -2.63 12.21
C SER A 4 0.96 -1.47 11.32
N MET A 5 0.02 -0.97 10.51
CA MET A 5 0.25 0.19 9.64
C MET A 5 -1.01 1.06 9.62
N LYS A 6 -0.84 2.30 9.19
CA LYS A 6 -1.92 3.28 9.10
C LYS A 6 -2.23 3.57 7.64
N LEU A 7 -3.49 3.81 7.33
CA LEU A 7 -3.95 4.17 5.99
C LEU A 7 -4.82 5.41 6.02
N LEU A 8 -4.67 6.24 5.00
CA LEU A 8 -5.66 7.28 4.70
C LEU A 8 -6.98 6.63 4.32
N GLU A 9 -8.09 7.36 4.50
CA GLU A 9 -9.43 6.83 4.28
C GLU A 9 -9.63 6.26 2.88
N SER A 10 -9.15 6.95 1.84
CA SER A 10 -9.33 6.48 0.46
C SER A 10 -8.67 5.12 0.22
N ALA A 11 -7.42 4.95 0.65
CA ALA A 11 -6.72 3.68 0.52
C ALA A 11 -7.38 2.58 1.35
N TYR A 12 -7.82 2.91 2.56
CA TYR A 12 -8.51 1.98 3.45
C TYR A 12 -9.78 1.43 2.80
N THR A 13 -10.60 2.30 2.25
CA THR A 13 -11.85 1.91 1.57
C THR A 13 -11.57 1.01 0.38
N LEU A 14 -10.57 1.34 -0.44
CA LEU A 14 -10.21 0.55 -1.62
C LEU A 14 -9.70 -0.85 -1.25
N ILE A 15 -8.89 -0.96 -0.19
CA ILE A 15 -8.42 -2.27 0.29
C ILE A 15 -9.58 -3.06 0.86
N ASN A 16 -10.43 -2.43 1.68
CA ASN A 16 -11.55 -3.11 2.30
C ASN A 16 -12.57 -3.66 1.29
N SER A 17 -12.72 -3.00 0.16
CA SER A 17 -13.61 -3.44 -0.92
C SER A 17 -12.97 -4.45 -1.87
N GLY A 18 -11.67 -4.75 -1.71
CA GLY A 18 -10.94 -5.66 -2.59
C GLY A 18 -10.46 -5.04 -3.89
N LEU A 19 -10.69 -3.75 -4.11
CA LEU A 19 -10.30 -3.06 -5.33
C LEU A 19 -8.81 -2.73 -5.38
N LYS A 20 -8.19 -2.51 -4.23
CA LYS A 20 -6.75 -2.28 -4.13
C LYS A 20 -6.09 -3.52 -3.54
N THR A 21 -5.20 -4.14 -4.32
CA THR A 21 -4.49 -5.36 -3.92
C THR A 21 -2.99 -5.18 -3.81
N LEU A 22 -2.47 -4.00 -4.14
CA LEU A 22 -1.05 -3.68 -4.06
C LEU A 22 -0.86 -2.38 -3.29
N GLU A 23 -0.25 -2.46 -2.12
CA GLU A 23 0.09 -1.29 -1.29
C GLU A 23 1.51 -0.84 -1.62
N ILE A 24 1.74 0.47 -1.60
CA ILE A 24 3.04 1.08 -1.91
C ILE A 24 3.62 1.70 -0.64
N ARG A 25 4.85 1.33 -0.32
CA ARG A 25 5.58 1.89 0.82
C ARG A 25 7.05 2.07 0.45
N LEU A 26 7.78 2.88 1.22
CA LEU A 26 9.24 2.88 1.16
C LEU A 26 9.77 1.58 1.78
N PHE A 27 10.89 1.09 1.26
CA PHE A 27 11.57 -0.08 1.83
C PHE A 27 12.46 0.34 3.01
N ASP A 28 11.86 1.02 3.99
CA ASP A 28 12.53 1.50 5.19
C ASP A 28 12.72 0.38 6.22
N GLU A 29 13.30 0.72 7.37
CA GLU A 29 13.65 -0.27 8.39
C GLU A 29 12.43 -1.09 8.84
N LYS A 30 11.27 -0.45 8.97
CA LYS A 30 10.05 -1.16 9.37
C LYS A 30 9.59 -2.15 8.31
N ARG A 31 9.66 -1.77 7.03
CA ARG A 31 9.19 -2.62 5.92
C ARG A 31 10.19 -3.70 5.56
N GLN A 32 11.47 -3.52 5.91
CA GLN A 32 12.49 -4.57 5.73
C GLN A 32 12.21 -5.80 6.57
N LYS A 33 11.38 -5.70 7.59
CA LYS A 33 11.01 -6.79 8.49
C LYS A 33 9.82 -7.62 7.99
N LEU A 34 9.17 -7.21 6.90
CA LEU A 34 8.02 -7.92 6.38
C LEU A 34 8.43 -9.22 5.68
N ASN A 35 7.64 -10.27 5.88
CA ASN A 35 7.84 -11.55 5.20
C ASN A 35 6.53 -12.00 4.55
N ILE A 36 6.64 -12.75 3.45
CA ILE A 36 5.48 -13.39 2.82
C ILE A 36 4.83 -14.32 3.84
N GLY A 37 3.50 -14.26 3.94
CA GLY A 37 2.72 -15.01 4.91
C GLY A 37 2.44 -14.26 6.19
N ASP A 38 3.15 -13.16 6.45
CA ASP A 38 2.83 -12.29 7.58
C ASP A 38 1.50 -11.59 7.35
N THR A 39 0.90 -11.09 8.43
CA THR A 39 -0.34 -10.29 8.36
C THR A 39 -0.05 -8.83 8.70
N ILE A 40 -0.86 -7.95 8.13
CA ILE A 40 -0.85 -6.52 8.46
C ILE A 40 -2.24 -6.14 8.95
N GLU A 41 -2.30 -5.52 10.12
CA GLU A 41 -3.51 -4.84 10.59
C GLU A 41 -3.40 -3.38 10.18
N PHE A 42 -4.27 -2.95 9.27
CA PHE A 42 -4.36 -1.54 8.87
C PHE A 42 -5.39 -0.83 9.72
N SER A 43 -5.01 0.32 10.26
CA SER A 43 -5.90 1.20 11.01
C SER A 43 -6.18 2.45 10.18
N LYS A 44 -7.45 2.86 10.13
CA LYS A 44 -7.86 4.02 9.34
C LYS A 44 -7.58 5.32 10.08
N LEU A 45 -6.85 6.23 9.42
CA LEU A 45 -6.66 7.59 9.93
C LEU A 45 -8.00 8.36 9.86
N PRO A 46 -8.26 9.34 10.73
CA PRO A 46 -7.32 9.89 11.73
C PRO A 46 -7.40 9.23 13.11
N ASP A 47 -8.52 8.59 13.48
CA ASP A 47 -8.75 8.14 14.85
C ASP A 47 -8.26 6.71 15.14
N LEU A 48 -7.93 5.95 14.10
CA LEU A 48 -7.39 4.59 14.19
C LEU A 48 -8.37 3.58 14.81
N LYS A 49 -9.66 3.89 14.83
CA LYS A 49 -10.68 3.02 15.44
C LYS A 49 -11.13 1.89 14.54
N GLN A 50 -11.14 2.12 13.23
CA GLN A 50 -11.54 1.11 12.25
C GLN A 50 -10.30 0.35 11.77
N LYS A 51 -10.42 -0.97 11.69
CA LYS A 51 -9.30 -1.85 11.38
C LYS A 51 -9.71 -2.94 10.40
N LEU A 52 -8.77 -3.32 9.56
CA LEU A 52 -8.89 -4.50 8.69
C LEU A 52 -7.57 -5.26 8.72
N THR A 53 -7.61 -6.53 8.33
CA THR A 53 -6.41 -7.39 8.32
C THR A 53 -6.21 -7.98 6.93
N VAL A 54 -4.97 -7.95 6.47
CA VAL A 54 -4.55 -8.55 5.20
C VAL A 54 -3.41 -9.53 5.44
N GLU A 55 -3.23 -10.45 4.49
CA GLU A 55 -2.06 -11.31 4.41
C GLU A 55 -1.12 -10.80 3.32
N ILE A 56 0.18 -10.83 3.58
CA ILE A 56 1.20 -10.51 2.59
C ILE A 56 1.40 -11.71 1.69
N VAL A 57 1.08 -11.58 0.40
CA VAL A 57 1.22 -12.68 -0.56
C VAL A 57 2.41 -12.51 -1.49
N ALA A 58 2.94 -11.29 -1.65
CA ALA A 58 4.16 -11.03 -2.40
C ALA A 58 4.80 -9.72 -1.94
N LEU A 59 6.12 -9.64 -2.07
CA LEU A 59 6.91 -8.44 -1.77
C LEU A 59 7.74 -8.11 -3.00
N LEU A 60 7.57 -6.88 -3.52
CA LEU A 60 8.12 -6.47 -4.81
C LEU A 60 8.99 -5.22 -4.59
N ARG A 61 10.29 -5.38 -4.78
CA ARG A 61 11.26 -4.30 -4.55
C ARG A 61 11.58 -3.58 -5.85
N TYR A 62 11.53 -2.25 -5.79
CA TYR A 62 11.86 -1.38 -6.91
C TYR A 62 12.77 -0.26 -6.46
N ARG A 63 13.49 0.31 -7.41
CA ARG A 63 14.36 1.46 -7.16
C ARG A 63 13.53 2.73 -6.97
N SER A 64 12.41 2.85 -7.69
CA SER A 64 11.58 4.05 -7.70
C SER A 64 10.11 3.72 -7.79
N PHE A 65 9.25 4.68 -7.39
CA PHE A 65 7.81 4.56 -7.59
C PHE A 65 7.47 4.41 -9.06
N LYS A 66 8.15 5.13 -9.94
CA LYS A 66 7.89 5.06 -11.39
C LYS A 66 8.10 3.64 -11.91
N ASP A 67 9.16 2.96 -11.48
CA ASP A 67 9.43 1.59 -11.92
C ASP A 67 8.34 0.64 -11.48
N LEU A 68 7.87 0.76 -10.24
CA LEU A 68 6.76 -0.05 -9.73
C LEU A 68 5.49 0.20 -10.54
N LEU A 69 5.14 1.47 -10.77
CA LEU A 69 3.93 1.82 -11.51
C LEU A 69 4.01 1.42 -12.98
N SER A 70 5.21 1.28 -13.53
CA SER A 70 5.40 0.81 -14.91
C SER A 70 5.13 -0.68 -15.05
N ASP A 71 5.42 -1.47 -14.00
CA ASP A 71 5.22 -2.92 -14.00
C ASP A 71 3.80 -3.32 -13.60
N PHE A 72 3.15 -2.55 -12.73
CA PHE A 72 1.81 -2.85 -12.22
C PHE A 72 0.89 -1.68 -12.50
N GLY A 73 -0.10 -1.91 -13.38
CA GLY A 73 -1.03 -0.88 -13.83
C GLY A 73 -1.97 -0.38 -12.73
N MET A 74 -2.76 0.62 -13.08
CA MET A 74 -3.60 1.34 -12.12
C MET A 74 -4.63 0.49 -11.42
N GLU A 75 -5.10 -0.59 -12.07
CA GLU A 75 -6.09 -1.51 -11.50
C GLU A 75 -5.63 -2.13 -10.18
N TYR A 76 -4.33 -2.37 -10.01
CA TYR A 76 -3.80 -2.93 -8.77
C TYR A 76 -3.95 -2.00 -7.57
N TYR A 77 -4.13 -0.71 -7.84
CA TYR A 77 -4.28 0.32 -6.80
C TYR A 77 -5.73 0.78 -6.65
N GLY A 78 -6.65 0.11 -7.35
CA GLY A 78 -8.07 0.46 -7.31
C GLY A 78 -8.41 1.70 -8.12
N ARG A 79 -7.62 2.04 -9.13
CA ARG A 79 -7.82 3.21 -9.97
C ARG A 79 -8.11 2.80 -11.42
N PRO A 80 -8.86 3.61 -12.18
CA PRO A 80 -9.08 3.32 -13.59
C PRO A 80 -7.76 3.40 -14.37
N ASN A 81 -7.66 2.62 -15.46
CA ASN A 81 -6.45 2.61 -16.29
C ASN A 81 -6.12 3.97 -16.89
N SER A 82 -7.13 4.82 -17.04
CA SER A 82 -6.96 6.18 -17.55
C SER A 82 -6.35 7.16 -16.52
N TYR A 83 -6.20 6.75 -15.25
CA TYR A 83 -5.62 7.64 -14.25
C TYR A 83 -4.16 7.93 -14.60
N PRO A 84 -3.77 9.22 -14.75
CA PRO A 84 -2.43 9.55 -15.23
C PRO A 84 -1.34 9.14 -14.26
N ILE A 85 -0.30 8.47 -14.77
CA ILE A 85 0.83 8.03 -13.94
C ILE A 85 1.54 9.20 -13.26
N ASN A 86 1.67 10.34 -13.95
CA ASN A 86 2.34 11.50 -13.35
C ASN A 86 1.53 12.09 -12.20
N THR A 87 0.21 12.06 -12.29
CA THR A 87 -0.66 12.48 -11.19
C THR A 87 -0.46 11.56 -9.97
N PHE A 88 -0.39 10.25 -10.20
CA PHE A 88 -0.15 9.29 -9.11
C PHE A 88 1.23 9.51 -8.48
N LEU A 89 2.26 9.73 -9.30
CA LEU A 89 3.60 10.01 -8.80
C LEU A 89 3.63 11.27 -7.93
N ASN A 90 2.94 12.32 -8.37
CA ASN A 90 2.85 13.55 -7.58
C ASN A 90 2.16 13.31 -6.24
N ASP A 91 1.09 12.50 -6.21
CA ASP A 91 0.42 12.12 -4.97
C ASP A 91 1.36 11.38 -4.03
N LEU A 92 2.16 10.46 -4.56
CA LEU A 92 3.13 9.70 -3.76
C LEU A 92 4.22 10.61 -3.19
N TYR A 93 4.71 11.58 -3.96
CA TYR A 93 5.75 12.49 -3.50
C TYR A 93 5.26 13.52 -2.48
N VAL A 94 3.96 13.74 -2.37
CA VAL A 94 3.40 14.50 -1.26
C VAL A 94 3.64 13.76 0.07
N VAL A 95 3.55 12.44 0.06
CA VAL A 95 3.69 11.61 1.27
C VAL A 95 5.16 11.21 1.49
N TYR A 96 5.87 10.87 0.41
CA TYR A 96 7.22 10.31 0.48
C TYR A 96 8.21 11.24 -0.24
N PRO A 97 9.13 11.91 0.49
CA PRO A 97 10.14 12.75 -0.14
C PRO A 97 11.05 11.96 -1.09
N LYS A 98 11.50 12.61 -2.16
CA LYS A 98 12.38 11.97 -3.15
C LYS A 98 13.69 11.47 -2.53
N GLU A 99 14.21 12.17 -1.52
CA GLU A 99 15.42 11.76 -0.80
C GLU A 99 15.23 10.42 -0.11
N LYS A 100 14.05 10.18 0.44
CA LYS A 100 13.70 8.90 1.09
C LYS A 100 13.56 7.78 0.07
N GLU A 101 12.98 8.07 -1.08
CA GLU A 101 12.89 7.10 -2.19
C GLU A 101 14.30 6.67 -2.62
N GLN A 102 15.20 7.62 -2.78
CA GLN A 102 16.58 7.33 -3.17
C GLN A 102 17.33 6.53 -2.11
N LEU A 103 17.09 6.85 -0.84
CA LEU A 103 17.78 6.19 0.29
C LEU A 103 17.31 4.75 0.48
N TYR A 104 16.00 4.51 0.46
CA TYR A 104 15.42 3.23 0.84
C TYR A 104 14.96 2.38 -0.33
N GLY A 105 14.62 3.00 -1.46
CA GLY A 105 13.88 2.33 -2.52
C GLY A 105 12.41 2.12 -2.15
N VAL A 106 11.71 1.39 -2.99
CA VAL A 106 10.26 1.24 -2.93
C VAL A 106 9.88 -0.22 -2.75
N LEU A 107 8.86 -0.46 -1.96
CA LEU A 107 8.29 -1.80 -1.75
C LEU A 107 6.83 -1.81 -2.19
N GLY A 108 6.50 -2.68 -3.13
CA GLY A 108 5.12 -3.07 -3.39
C GLY A 108 4.77 -4.26 -2.52
N ILE A 109 3.69 -4.13 -1.74
CA ILE A 109 3.21 -5.19 -0.87
C ILE A 109 1.91 -5.72 -1.47
N LYS A 110 1.97 -6.90 -2.06
CA LYS A 110 0.78 -7.54 -2.60
C LYS A 110 0.02 -8.21 -1.46
N ILE A 111 -1.26 -7.90 -1.33
CA ILE A 111 -2.06 -8.25 -0.16
C ILE A 111 -3.33 -8.99 -0.53
N LYS A 112 -3.77 -9.86 0.39
CA LYS A 112 -5.04 -10.56 0.33
C LYS A 112 -5.86 -10.19 1.57
N LEU A 113 -7.08 -9.72 1.38
CA LEU A 113 -7.95 -9.35 2.49
C LEU A 113 -8.37 -10.61 3.26
N LEU A 114 -8.11 -10.62 4.56
CA LEU A 114 -8.50 -11.71 5.46
C LEU A 114 -9.69 -11.33 6.34
N LYS A 115 -9.62 -10.15 6.97
CA LYS A 115 -10.65 -9.68 7.89
C LYS A 115 -11.05 -8.28 7.47
N PRO A 116 -12.15 -8.14 6.70
CA PRO A 116 -12.65 -6.83 6.30
C PRO A 116 -13.21 -6.06 7.49
N ASP A 117 -13.27 -4.77 7.34
CA ASP A 117 -13.99 -3.91 8.27
C ASP A 117 -15.47 -3.92 7.89
N LYS A 118 -16.27 -4.62 8.65
CA LYS A 118 -17.71 -4.80 8.37
C LYS A 118 -18.50 -3.51 8.52
N LYS A 119 -17.97 -2.52 9.23
CA LYS A 119 -18.65 -1.23 9.41
C LYS A 119 -18.72 -0.41 8.12
N LEU A 120 -17.89 -0.76 7.12
CA LEU A 120 -17.91 -0.11 5.80
C LEU A 120 -18.82 -0.83 4.79
N ALA A 121 -19.35 -1.97 5.15
CA ALA A 121 -20.18 -2.77 4.25
C ALA A 121 -21.59 -2.17 4.11
#